data_ea606e2c2523db1bd62d39a5f1ba54e4
#
_entry.id   ea606e2c2523db1bd62d39a5f1ba54e4
#
_cell.length_a   1.000
_cell.length_b   1.000
_cell.length_c   1.000
_cell.angle_alpha   90.00
_cell.angle_beta   90.00
_cell.angle_gamma   90.00
#
_symmetry.space_group_name_H-M   'P 1'
#
loop_
_entity.id
_entity.type
_entity.pdbx_description
1 polymer ?
#
loop_
_entity_poly.entity_id
_entity_poly.type
_entity_poly.pdbx_seq_one_letter_code
_entity_poly.pdbx_strand_id
1 'polypeptide(L)'
;FYLPFMSDPTFKAWASLVKLPLFEWYRKSDYTADRIGLLCCQDINVALSTMIKKAGLPRKYYDQINIDGFIQQARDFNENYTGTLNVIVKNLTIRSAEFPWLVDRAAKLLDWYEHGNYNQIVNS
;
A
#
# COMPACT_ATOMS: atom_id res chain seq x y z
N PHE A 1 26.20 -11.80 -11.84
CA PHE A 1 27.04 -10.89 -12.67
C PHE A 1 27.56 -9.75 -11.79
N TYR A 2 28.86 -9.74 -11.55
CA TYR A 2 29.53 -8.73 -10.72
C TYR A 2 30.31 -7.75 -11.58
N LEU A 3 29.99 -6.45 -11.44
CA LEU A 3 30.73 -5.37 -12.08
C LEU A 3 31.59 -4.65 -11.04
N PRO A 4 32.92 -4.43 -11.30
CA PRO A 4 33.82 -3.82 -10.32
C PRO A 4 33.37 -2.43 -9.82
N PHE A 5 32.73 -1.63 -10.67
CA PHE A 5 32.23 -0.30 -10.29
C PHE A 5 31.06 -0.34 -9.31
N MET A 6 30.39 -1.48 -9.14
CA MET A 6 29.27 -1.62 -8.17
C MET A 6 29.73 -1.53 -6.72
N SER A 7 31.02 -1.74 -6.45
CA SER A 7 31.59 -1.58 -5.10
C SER A 7 32.02 -0.14 -4.79
N ASP A 8 32.03 0.74 -5.79
CA ASP A 8 32.43 2.13 -5.62
C ASP A 8 31.38 2.88 -4.74
N PRO A 9 31.81 3.62 -3.68
CA PRO A 9 30.91 4.43 -2.87
C PRO A 9 30.10 5.46 -3.65
N THR A 10 30.68 6.05 -4.70
CA THR A 10 29.98 7.00 -5.57
C THR A 10 28.85 6.35 -6.36
N PHE A 11 29.07 5.15 -6.86
CA PHE A 11 28.04 4.36 -7.54
C PHE A 11 26.91 3.97 -6.58
N LYS A 12 27.24 3.56 -5.36
CA LYS A 12 26.22 3.23 -4.33
C LYS A 12 25.36 4.44 -3.97
N ALA A 13 25.97 5.62 -3.82
CA ALA A 13 25.25 6.86 -3.58
C ALA A 13 24.31 7.20 -4.76
N TRP A 14 24.78 7.06 -5.99
CA TRP A 14 24.00 7.26 -7.21
C TRP A 14 22.81 6.27 -7.29
N ALA A 15 23.08 4.99 -7.05
CA ALA A 15 22.06 3.96 -7.05
C ALA A 15 20.99 4.23 -5.99
N SER A 16 21.36 4.73 -4.81
CA SER A 16 20.41 5.12 -3.76
C SER A 16 19.53 6.29 -4.19
N LEU A 17 20.08 7.30 -4.86
CA LEU A 17 19.34 8.44 -5.37
C LEU A 17 18.30 8.05 -6.43
N VAL A 18 18.61 7.09 -7.29
CA VAL A 18 17.70 6.56 -8.32
C VAL A 18 16.67 5.61 -7.71
N LYS A 19 17.05 4.85 -6.70
CA LYS A 19 16.21 3.84 -6.06
C LYS A 19 14.99 4.46 -5.38
N LEU A 20 15.13 5.61 -4.71
CA LEU A 20 14.05 6.28 -4.00
C LEU A 20 12.88 6.68 -4.92
N PRO A 21 13.10 7.37 -6.05
CA PRO A 21 12.01 7.69 -6.99
C PRO A 21 11.36 6.45 -7.60
N LEU A 22 12.13 5.39 -7.87
CA LEU A 22 11.60 4.14 -8.41
C LEU A 22 10.68 3.44 -7.40
N PHE A 23 11.04 3.43 -6.11
CA PHE A 23 10.18 2.91 -5.05
C PHE A 23 8.87 3.69 -4.94
N GLU A 24 8.93 5.01 -4.98
CA GLU A 24 7.73 5.85 -4.96
C GLU A 24 6.83 5.58 -6.17
N TRP A 25 7.41 5.46 -7.34
CA TRP A 25 6.66 5.12 -8.55
C TRP A 25 5.99 3.74 -8.44
N TYR A 26 6.73 2.74 -7.95
CA TYR A 26 6.21 1.39 -7.73
C TYR A 26 5.03 1.38 -6.73
N ARG A 27 5.16 2.10 -5.62
CA ARG A 27 4.08 2.23 -4.63
C ARG A 27 2.84 2.90 -5.23
N LYS A 28 3.03 3.94 -6.02
CA LYS A 28 1.91 4.62 -6.69
C LYS A 28 1.23 3.72 -7.72
N SER A 29 1.96 2.85 -8.38
CA SER A 29 1.37 1.88 -9.31
C SER A 29 0.50 0.86 -8.60
N ASP A 30 0.90 0.42 -7.40
CA ASP A 30 0.08 -0.47 -6.57
C ASP A 30 -1.22 0.22 -6.13
N TYR A 31 -1.17 1.47 -5.71
CA TYR A 31 -2.37 2.23 -5.36
C TYR A 31 -3.33 2.37 -6.54
N THR A 32 -2.80 2.63 -7.73
CA THR A 32 -3.60 2.71 -8.96
C THR A 32 -4.25 1.37 -9.30
N ALA A 33 -3.50 0.28 -9.19
CA ALA A 33 -4.02 -1.07 -9.43
C ALA A 33 -5.15 -1.43 -8.45
N ASP A 34 -4.99 -1.06 -7.18
CA ASP A 34 -6.03 -1.28 -6.16
C ASP A 34 -7.32 -0.52 -6.48
N ARG A 35 -7.21 0.73 -6.92
CA ARG A 35 -8.36 1.55 -7.34
C ARG A 35 -9.07 0.96 -8.54
N ILE A 36 -8.33 0.50 -9.53
CA ILE A 36 -8.90 -0.19 -10.71
C ILE A 36 -9.60 -1.47 -10.27
N GLY A 37 -9.01 -2.26 -9.39
CA GLY A 37 -9.61 -3.45 -8.83
C GLY A 37 -10.94 -3.16 -8.13
N LEU A 38 -11.00 -2.10 -7.34
CA LEU A 38 -12.24 -1.66 -6.69
C LEU A 38 -13.30 -1.23 -7.70
N LEU A 39 -12.93 -0.50 -8.74
CA LEU A 39 -13.85 -0.11 -9.81
C LEU A 39 -14.44 -1.32 -10.53
N CYS A 40 -13.64 -2.38 -10.70
CA CYS A 40 -14.09 -3.62 -11.35
C CYS A 40 -15.08 -4.42 -10.48
N CYS A 41 -14.81 -4.57 -9.19
CA CYS A 41 -15.67 -5.36 -8.30
C CYS A 41 -16.80 -4.53 -7.65
N GLN A 42 -16.64 -3.22 -7.54
CA GLN A 42 -17.60 -2.27 -6.96
C GLN A 42 -18.03 -2.61 -5.52
N ASP A 43 -17.19 -3.32 -4.78
CA ASP A 43 -17.42 -3.70 -3.39
C ASP A 43 -16.13 -3.57 -2.59
N ILE A 44 -16.11 -2.62 -1.66
CA ILE A 44 -14.93 -2.34 -0.84
C ILE A 44 -14.56 -3.53 0.06
N ASN A 45 -15.54 -4.27 0.56
CA ASN A 45 -15.29 -5.43 1.40
C ASN A 45 -14.61 -6.56 0.61
N VAL A 46 -15.04 -6.78 -0.63
CA VAL A 46 -14.42 -7.76 -1.53
C VAL A 46 -13.01 -7.35 -1.88
N ALA A 47 -12.78 -6.07 -2.19
CA ALA A 47 -11.44 -5.55 -2.51
C ALA A 47 -10.47 -5.74 -1.33
N LEU A 48 -10.86 -5.33 -0.12
CA LEU A 48 -10.04 -5.48 1.09
C LEU A 48 -9.80 -6.94 1.46
N SER A 49 -10.82 -7.78 1.36
CA SER A 49 -10.71 -9.23 1.57
C SER A 49 -9.70 -9.87 0.62
N THR A 50 -9.72 -9.48 -0.65
CA THR A 50 -8.76 -9.94 -1.66
C THR A 50 -7.33 -9.53 -1.31
N MET A 51 -7.13 -8.31 -0.83
CA MET A 51 -5.81 -7.83 -0.39
C MET A 51 -5.27 -8.71 0.76
N ILE A 52 -6.08 -9.01 1.76
CA ILE A 52 -5.70 -9.88 2.89
C ILE A 52 -5.33 -11.28 2.40
N LYS A 53 -6.13 -11.85 1.52
CA LYS A 53 -5.86 -13.19 0.95
C LYS A 53 -4.57 -13.23 0.15
N LYS A 54 -4.31 -12.21 -0.65
CA LYS A 54 -3.06 -12.10 -1.44
C LYS A 54 -1.81 -11.91 -0.57
N ALA A 55 -1.96 -11.39 0.64
CA ALA A 55 -0.85 -11.23 1.58
C ALA A 55 -0.33 -12.57 2.17
N GLY A 56 -0.87 -13.70 1.74
CA GLY A 56 -0.39 -15.02 2.12
C GLY A 56 -1.19 -15.72 3.20
N LEU A 57 -2.42 -15.28 3.47
CA LEU A 57 -3.30 -15.98 4.41
C LEU A 57 -3.67 -17.37 3.86
N PRO A 58 -3.40 -18.47 4.62
CA PRO A 58 -3.81 -19.80 4.20
C PRO A 58 -5.33 -19.94 4.06
N ARG A 59 -5.77 -20.72 3.07
CA ARG A 59 -7.21 -20.90 2.77
C ARG A 59 -8.06 -21.32 3.96
N LYS A 60 -7.49 -22.13 4.85
CA LYS A 60 -8.19 -22.62 6.05
C LYS A 60 -8.63 -21.52 7.01
N TYR A 61 -8.06 -20.31 6.89
CA TYR A 61 -8.39 -19.15 7.71
C TYR A 61 -9.28 -18.11 7.02
N TYR A 62 -9.72 -18.36 5.79
CA TYR A 62 -10.53 -17.40 5.04
C TYR A 62 -11.86 -17.07 5.72
N ASP A 63 -12.47 -18.04 6.40
CA ASP A 63 -13.72 -17.83 7.13
C ASP A 63 -13.53 -17.03 8.43
N GLN A 64 -12.29 -16.86 8.87
CA GLN A 64 -11.94 -16.13 10.10
C GLN A 64 -11.48 -14.69 9.82
N ILE A 65 -11.55 -14.24 8.57
CA ILE A 65 -11.14 -12.88 8.22
C ILE A 65 -12.10 -11.87 8.84
N ASN A 66 -11.56 -11.01 9.71
CA ASN A 66 -12.29 -9.90 10.28
C ASN A 66 -12.05 -8.65 9.44
N ILE A 67 -12.92 -8.41 8.46
CA ILE A 67 -12.82 -7.24 7.56
C ILE A 67 -13.00 -5.95 8.35
N ASP A 68 -13.92 -5.90 9.29
CA ASP A 68 -14.18 -4.69 10.10
C ASP A 68 -12.96 -4.33 10.95
N GLY A 69 -12.31 -5.31 11.55
CA GLY A 69 -11.07 -5.12 12.28
C GLY A 69 -9.93 -4.61 11.40
N PHE A 70 -9.84 -5.11 10.18
CA PHE A 70 -8.85 -4.65 9.20
C PHE A 70 -9.14 -3.21 8.73
N ILE A 71 -10.39 -2.87 8.47
CA ILE A 71 -10.80 -1.51 8.15
C ILE A 71 -10.45 -0.55 9.30
N GLN A 72 -10.71 -0.96 10.54
CA GLN A 72 -10.37 -0.14 11.70
C GLN A 72 -8.86 0.10 11.80
N GLN A 73 -8.04 -0.92 11.59
CA GLN A 73 -6.58 -0.77 11.54
C GLN A 73 -6.14 0.20 10.43
N ALA A 74 -6.78 0.13 9.27
CA ALA A 74 -6.47 1.04 8.17
C ALA A 74 -6.82 2.49 8.52
N ARG A 75 -7.95 2.72 9.17
CA ARG A 75 -8.36 4.06 9.66
C ARG A 75 -7.40 4.59 10.71
N ASP A 76 -7.09 3.79 11.71
CA ASP A 76 -6.15 4.15 12.79
C ASP A 76 -4.76 4.47 12.22
N PHE A 77 -4.34 3.74 11.21
CA PHE A 77 -3.08 4.00 10.52
C PHE A 77 -3.07 5.37 9.84
N ASN A 78 -4.16 5.74 9.16
CA ASN A 78 -4.29 7.06 8.54
C ASN A 78 -4.28 8.19 9.58
N GLU A 79 -5.05 8.05 10.65
CA GLU A 79 -5.16 9.07 11.70
C GLU A 79 -3.85 9.28 12.46
N ASN A 80 -3.17 8.21 12.81
CA ASN A 80 -1.95 8.26 13.61
C ASN A 80 -0.73 8.75 12.84
N TYR A 81 -0.76 8.76 11.51
CA TYR A 81 0.39 9.08 10.66
C TYR A 81 0.16 10.29 9.73
N THR A 82 -0.65 11.26 10.17
CA THR A 82 -0.95 12.46 9.37
C THR A 82 0.05 13.60 9.52
N GLY A 83 0.88 13.63 10.56
CA GLY A 83 1.91 14.66 10.77
C GLY A 83 3.15 14.43 9.90
N THR A 84 3.92 15.52 9.61
CA THR A 84 5.10 15.46 8.73
C THR A 84 6.16 14.48 9.23
N LEU A 85 6.47 14.48 10.52
CA LEU A 85 7.38 13.51 11.14
C LEU A 85 6.83 12.09 11.06
N ASN A 86 5.54 11.94 11.29
CA ASN A 86 4.87 10.66 11.20
C ASN A 86 4.87 10.12 9.77
N VAL A 87 4.79 10.97 8.76
CA VAL A 87 4.90 10.57 7.35
C VAL A 87 6.28 9.98 7.06
N ILE A 88 7.35 10.57 7.58
CA ILE A 88 8.71 10.05 7.42
C ILE A 88 8.84 8.67 8.09
N VAL A 89 8.41 8.55 9.35
CA VAL A 89 8.44 7.28 10.10
C VAL A 89 7.60 6.22 9.38
N LYS A 90 6.40 6.57 8.93
CA LYS A 90 5.53 5.71 8.15
C LYS A 90 6.23 5.17 6.90
N ASN A 91 6.86 6.03 6.12
CA ASN A 91 7.57 5.63 4.90
C ASN A 91 8.72 4.68 5.20
N LEU A 92 9.47 4.92 6.27
CA LEU A 92 10.56 4.03 6.71
C LEU A 92 10.01 2.66 7.16
N THR A 93 8.93 2.65 7.91
CA THR A 93 8.28 1.42 8.39
C THR A 93 7.71 0.58 7.25
N ILE A 94 7.04 1.21 6.30
CA ILE A 94 6.45 0.54 5.13
C ILE A 94 7.52 -0.14 4.27
N ARG A 95 8.71 0.45 4.16
CA ARG A 95 9.82 -0.11 3.38
C ARG A 95 10.42 -1.36 4.02
N SER A 96 10.26 -1.54 5.33
CA SER A 96 10.91 -2.62 6.07
C SER A 96 10.02 -3.84 6.34
N ALA A 97 8.69 -3.76 6.11
CA ALA A 97 7.76 -4.83 6.43
C ALA A 97 6.56 -4.88 5.45
N GLU A 98 6.18 -6.10 5.06
CA GLU A 98 5.05 -6.32 4.13
C GLU A 98 3.69 -5.98 4.74
N PHE A 99 3.48 -6.28 6.01
CA PHE A 99 2.19 -6.07 6.67
C PHE A 99 1.82 -4.59 6.81
N PRO A 100 2.72 -3.69 7.26
CA PRO A 100 2.45 -2.26 7.22
C PRO A 100 2.19 -1.72 5.82
N TRP A 101 2.82 -2.30 4.80
CA TRP A 101 2.57 -1.96 3.40
C TRP A 101 1.15 -2.29 2.98
N LEU A 102 0.65 -3.47 3.34
CA LEU A 102 -0.73 -3.89 3.07
C LEU A 102 -1.74 -2.96 3.74
N VAL A 103 -1.51 -2.61 5.01
CA VAL A 103 -2.37 -1.69 5.77
C VAL A 103 -2.38 -0.30 5.13
N ASP A 104 -1.23 0.20 4.67
CA ASP A 104 -1.14 1.48 3.96
C ASP A 104 -1.94 1.47 2.65
N ARG A 105 -1.83 0.40 1.86
CA ARG A 105 -2.61 0.23 0.64
C ARG A 105 -4.11 0.22 0.91
N ALA A 106 -4.53 -0.53 1.93
CA ALA A 106 -5.93 -0.59 2.35
C ALA A 106 -6.43 0.78 2.83
N ALA A 107 -5.62 1.50 3.61
CA ALA A 107 -5.94 2.84 4.09
C ALA A 107 -6.11 3.84 2.94
N LYS A 108 -5.22 3.80 1.96
CA LYS A 108 -5.30 4.66 0.76
C LYS A 108 -6.52 4.33 -0.11
N LEU A 109 -6.83 3.05 -0.26
CA LEU A 109 -8.00 2.62 -1.03
C LEU A 109 -9.30 3.03 -0.33
N LEU A 110 -9.37 2.86 0.98
CA LEU A 110 -10.52 3.22 1.80
C LEU A 110 -10.75 4.74 1.78
N ASP A 111 -9.70 5.53 1.95
CA ASP A 111 -9.78 6.98 1.88
C ASP A 111 -10.29 7.46 0.52
N TRP A 112 -9.78 6.90 -0.56
CA TRP A 112 -10.25 7.22 -1.91
C TRP A 112 -11.71 6.80 -2.13
N TYR A 113 -12.14 5.67 -1.57
CA TYR A 113 -13.52 5.21 -1.63
C TYR A 113 -14.47 6.16 -0.89
N GLU A 114 -14.09 6.59 0.31
CA GLU A 114 -14.95 7.42 1.18
C GLU A 114 -14.92 8.92 0.82
N HIS A 115 -13.74 9.45 0.48
CA HIS A 115 -13.51 10.88 0.32
C HIS A 115 -13.04 11.29 -1.08
N GLY A 116 -12.72 10.33 -1.93
CA GLY A 116 -12.20 10.57 -3.28
C GLY A 116 -13.27 10.55 -4.35
N ASN A 117 -12.82 10.36 -5.58
CA ASN A 117 -13.66 10.44 -6.77
C ASN A 117 -14.37 9.13 -7.13
N TYR A 118 -14.33 8.11 -6.27
CA TYR A 118 -14.93 6.80 -6.55
C TYR A 118 -16.38 6.92 -6.98
N ASN A 119 -17.22 7.59 -6.18
CA ASN A 119 -18.64 7.72 -6.46
C ASN A 119 -18.91 8.51 -7.75
N GLN A 120 -18.09 9.49 -8.07
CA GLN A 120 -18.20 10.25 -9.31
C GLN A 120 -17.93 9.39 -10.53
N ILE A 121 -16.91 8.52 -10.46
CA ILE A 121 -16.54 7.64 -11.56
C ILE A 121 -17.59 6.56 -11.78
N VAL A 122 -18.10 5.93 -10.70
CA VAL A 122 -19.08 4.84 -10.79
C VAL A 122 -20.44 5.35 -11.28
N ASN A 123 -20.83 6.56 -10.90
CA ASN A 123 -22.13 7.15 -11.25
C ASN A 123 -22.11 8.00 -12.52
N SER A 124 -20.97 8.08 -13.20
CA SER A 124 -20.85 8.83 -14.45
C SER A 124 -21.37 8.08 -15.68
#